data_6e24eb77ed39363460d67d615f5b2bf1
#
_entry.id   6e24eb77ed39363460d67d615f5b2bf1
#
_cell.length_a   1.000
_cell.length_b   1.000
_cell.length_c   1.000
_cell.angle_alpha   90.00
_cell.angle_beta   90.00
_cell.angle_gamma   90.00
#
_symmetry.space_group_name_H-M   'P 1'
#
loop_
_entity.id
_entity.type
_entity.pdbx_description
1 polymer ?
#
loop_
_entity_poly.entity_id
_entity_poly.type
_entity_poly.pdbx_seq_one_letter_code
_entity_poly.pdbx_strand_id
1 'polypeptide(L)'
;MKSFDDIFDDWLDKQITEERNKRRQELLEKGLGHGTKEFLKTIWYPAVGNLDHLYPEWELRDFSNKYRYLDLAYMPGNAKACIEIHGYRTHARDIEAWRFKDLCMKQAYLTLDGWMFLPIAYLSIVDEPEVCKQLILSFIGKFISIPALPSLGWAENEVLRFARGILRPFNCEEAALYLQLSNRQARRILNKLVSNQLLMAVNADKKRYREFQLAH
;
A
#
# COMPACT_ATOMS: atom_id res chain seq x y z
N MET A 1 21.57 -13.37 8.63
CA MET A 1 20.51 -12.54 8.01
C MET A 1 21.11 -11.17 7.79
N LYS A 2 20.96 -10.55 6.60
CA LYS A 2 21.37 -9.15 6.39
C LYS A 2 20.56 -8.24 7.31
N SER A 3 21.17 -7.20 7.84
CA SER A 3 20.45 -6.16 8.59
C SER A 3 19.53 -5.38 7.65
N PHE A 4 18.54 -4.65 8.18
CA PHE A 4 17.72 -3.74 7.36
C PHE A 4 18.60 -2.68 6.69
N ASP A 5 19.58 -2.14 7.41
CA ASP A 5 20.46 -1.10 6.87
C ASP A 5 21.26 -1.61 5.67
N ASP A 6 21.79 -2.85 5.69
CA ASP A 6 22.45 -3.47 4.54
C ASP A 6 21.51 -3.62 3.33
N ILE A 7 20.25 -4.04 3.59
CA ILE A 7 19.22 -4.21 2.54
C ILE A 7 18.83 -2.87 1.94
N PHE A 8 18.69 -1.85 2.78
CA PHE A 8 18.35 -0.49 2.37
C PHE A 8 19.47 0.13 1.52
N ASP A 9 20.72 -0.02 1.94
CA ASP A 9 21.87 0.52 1.22
C ASP A 9 22.03 -0.17 -0.15
N ASP A 10 21.97 -1.51 -0.22
CA ASP A 10 21.96 -2.27 -1.48
C ASP A 10 20.82 -1.81 -2.42
N TRP A 11 19.62 -1.59 -1.87
CA TRP A 11 18.46 -1.15 -2.64
C TRP A 11 18.63 0.28 -3.16
N LEU A 12 19.10 1.20 -2.32
CA LEU A 12 19.31 2.60 -2.70
C LEU A 12 20.41 2.73 -3.75
N ASP A 13 21.54 2.01 -3.58
CA ASP A 13 22.64 1.96 -4.55
C ASP A 13 22.15 1.44 -5.91
N LYS A 14 21.29 0.44 -5.93
CA LYS A 14 20.65 -0.05 -7.15
C LYS A 14 19.80 1.03 -7.80
N GLN A 15 18.98 1.76 -7.03
CA GLN A 15 18.16 2.86 -7.53
C GLN A 15 19.01 3.97 -8.15
N ILE A 16 20.14 4.32 -7.53
CA ILE A 16 21.08 5.32 -8.04
C ILE A 16 21.74 4.85 -9.35
N THR A 17 22.21 3.61 -9.38
CA THR A 17 22.94 3.04 -10.52
C THR A 17 22.04 2.87 -11.76
N GLU A 18 20.78 2.48 -11.56
CA GLU A 18 19.82 2.25 -12.64
C GLU A 18 19.15 3.56 -13.13
N GLU A 19 19.28 4.66 -12.38
CA GLU A 19 18.61 5.92 -12.68
C GLU A 19 19.29 6.65 -13.86
N ARG A 20 18.48 7.00 -14.85
CA ARG A 20 18.94 7.75 -16.05
C ARG A 20 18.65 9.24 -15.97
N ASN A 21 17.72 9.65 -15.09
CA ASN A 21 17.40 11.06 -14.89
C ASN A 21 18.38 11.67 -13.89
N LYS A 22 19.30 12.51 -14.38
CA LYS A 22 20.32 13.15 -13.55
C LYS A 22 19.79 13.90 -12.33
N ARG A 23 18.66 14.61 -12.47
CA ARG A 23 18.08 15.35 -11.33
C ARG A 23 17.62 14.42 -10.23
N ARG A 24 16.96 13.31 -10.59
CA ARG A 24 16.54 12.30 -9.62
C ARG A 24 17.76 11.58 -9.02
N GLN A 25 18.75 11.24 -9.84
CA GLN A 25 19.99 10.64 -9.38
C GLN A 25 20.69 11.51 -8.32
N GLU A 26 20.85 12.82 -8.58
CA GLU A 26 21.42 13.77 -7.61
C GLU A 26 20.62 13.88 -6.29
N LEU A 27 19.31 13.65 -6.32
CA LEU A 27 18.50 13.59 -5.11
C LEU A 27 18.76 12.28 -4.33
N LEU A 28 18.82 11.17 -5.02
CA LEU A 28 19.09 9.86 -4.40
C LEU A 28 20.49 9.80 -3.78
N GLU A 29 21.49 10.37 -4.43
CA GLU A 29 22.88 10.47 -3.93
C GLU A 29 23.00 11.28 -2.63
N LYS A 30 22.09 12.23 -2.38
CA LYS A 30 21.99 12.96 -1.11
C LYS A 30 21.42 12.13 0.03
N GLY A 31 20.89 10.95 -0.30
CA GLY A 31 20.19 10.08 0.63
C GLY A 31 18.73 10.50 0.85
N LEU A 32 17.95 9.57 1.36
CA LEU A 32 16.53 9.81 1.63
C LEU A 32 16.34 10.57 2.95
N GLY A 33 15.25 11.32 3.03
CA GLY A 33 14.85 12.00 4.26
C GLY A 33 14.69 11.02 5.44
N HIS A 34 15.00 11.49 6.65
CA HIS A 34 14.92 10.68 7.87
C HIS A 34 13.56 9.97 8.02
N GLY A 35 12.46 10.70 7.78
CA GLY A 35 11.10 10.13 7.87
C GLY A 35 10.86 8.99 6.89
N THR A 36 11.38 9.10 5.67
CA THR A 36 11.27 8.05 4.64
C THR A 36 12.06 6.80 5.04
N LYS A 37 13.31 6.97 5.51
CA LYS A 37 14.13 5.84 5.99
C LYS A 37 13.48 5.15 7.19
N GLU A 38 12.96 5.92 8.16
CA GLU A 38 12.28 5.41 9.34
C GLU A 38 11.02 4.65 8.96
N PHE A 39 10.20 5.19 8.06
CA PHE A 39 9.01 4.50 7.52
C PHE A 39 9.38 3.17 6.86
N LEU A 40 10.41 3.14 6.03
CA LEU A 40 10.84 1.90 5.38
C LEU A 40 11.32 0.86 6.39
N LYS A 41 12.03 1.29 7.44
CA LYS A 41 12.60 0.41 8.48
C LYS A 41 11.54 -0.15 9.43
N THR A 42 10.62 0.69 9.90
CA THR A 42 9.72 0.35 11.00
C THR A 42 8.33 -0.08 10.53
N ILE A 43 7.90 0.38 9.36
CA ILE A 43 6.56 0.10 8.83
C ILE A 43 6.62 -0.80 7.59
N TRP A 44 7.25 -0.33 6.52
CA TRP A 44 7.16 -1.02 5.23
C TRP A 44 7.83 -2.40 5.25
N TYR A 45 9.11 -2.44 5.60
CA TYR A 45 9.88 -3.70 5.55
C TYR A 45 9.33 -4.78 6.49
N PRO A 46 8.95 -4.47 7.75
CA PRO A 46 8.31 -5.45 8.63
C PRO A 46 6.95 -5.94 8.12
N ALA A 47 6.18 -5.10 7.39
CA ALA A 47 4.86 -5.48 6.88
C ALA A 47 4.93 -6.26 5.55
N VAL A 48 5.90 -5.95 4.69
CA VAL A 48 5.96 -6.43 3.29
C VAL A 48 7.08 -7.44 3.06
N GLY A 49 8.19 -7.31 3.78
CA GLY A 49 9.35 -8.20 3.70
C GLY A 49 10.36 -7.88 2.58
N ASN A 50 10.08 -6.92 1.70
CA ASN A 50 10.97 -6.48 0.63
C ASN A 50 10.72 -5.02 0.24
N LEU A 51 11.58 -4.47 -0.63
CA LEU A 51 11.48 -3.12 -1.18
C LEU A 51 11.18 -3.13 -2.68
N ASP A 52 10.63 -4.23 -3.20
CA ASP A 52 10.32 -4.39 -4.62
C ASP A 52 9.21 -3.42 -5.05
N HIS A 53 9.34 -2.90 -6.27
CA HIS A 53 8.41 -1.94 -6.87
C HIS A 53 8.31 -0.59 -6.15
N LEU A 54 9.16 -0.33 -5.15
CA LEU A 54 9.33 0.99 -4.54
C LEU A 54 10.40 1.79 -5.28
N TYR A 55 10.06 3.04 -5.57
CA TYR A 55 10.93 3.99 -6.24
C TYR A 55 10.96 5.30 -5.43
N PRO A 56 12.07 5.59 -4.74
CA PRO A 56 12.19 6.80 -3.93
C PRO A 56 12.39 8.02 -4.81
N GLU A 57 12.01 9.19 -4.32
CA GLU A 57 12.18 10.48 -4.98
C GLU A 57 11.71 10.44 -6.45
N TRP A 58 10.56 9.82 -6.70
CA TRP A 58 10.04 9.65 -8.07
C TRP A 58 9.67 10.97 -8.69
N GLU A 59 10.34 11.34 -9.79
CA GLU A 59 10.07 12.58 -10.50
C GLU A 59 8.87 12.46 -11.42
N LEU A 60 7.98 13.45 -11.35
CA LEU A 60 6.88 13.64 -12.28
C LEU A 60 6.69 15.14 -12.60
N ARG A 61 5.88 15.43 -13.62
CA ARG A 61 5.54 16.83 -13.97
C ARG A 61 4.06 17.08 -13.69
N ASP A 62 3.77 18.21 -13.06
CA ASP A 62 2.40 18.67 -12.84
C ASP A 62 1.82 19.41 -14.07
N PHE A 63 0.54 19.82 -14.00
CA PHE A 63 -0.12 20.57 -15.08
C PHE A 63 0.56 21.90 -15.44
N SER A 64 1.33 22.47 -14.51
CA SER A 64 2.12 23.68 -14.75
C SER A 64 3.52 23.36 -15.29
N ASN A 65 3.77 22.12 -15.68
CA ASN A 65 5.05 21.61 -16.15
C ASN A 65 6.19 21.74 -15.13
N LYS A 66 5.85 21.87 -13.85
CA LYS A 66 6.81 21.87 -12.73
C LYS A 66 7.17 20.45 -12.36
N TYR A 67 8.44 20.24 -12.01
CA TYR A 67 8.91 18.98 -11.46
C TYR A 67 8.39 18.80 -10.04
N ARG A 68 7.84 17.63 -9.76
CA ARG A 68 7.39 17.16 -8.46
C ARG A 68 8.12 15.88 -8.13
N TYR A 69 8.43 15.68 -6.87
CA TYR A 69 9.05 14.47 -6.38
C TYR A 69 8.12 13.81 -5.37
N LEU A 70 7.99 12.50 -5.47
CA LEU A 70 7.24 11.69 -4.53
C LEU A 70 8.22 11.04 -3.57
N ASP A 71 7.96 11.10 -2.27
CA ASP A 71 8.83 10.45 -1.29
C ASP A 71 9.05 8.98 -1.65
N LEU A 72 7.95 8.27 -1.97
CA LEU A 72 7.96 6.91 -2.47
C LEU A 72 6.86 6.70 -3.51
N ALA A 73 7.22 6.26 -4.71
CA ALA A 73 6.27 5.69 -5.66
C ALA A 73 6.25 4.17 -5.52
N TYR A 74 5.08 3.56 -5.44
CA TYR A 74 4.90 2.11 -5.46
C TYR A 74 4.19 1.71 -6.75
N MET A 75 4.88 0.98 -7.62
CA MET A 75 4.42 0.70 -8.98
C MET A 75 4.52 -0.79 -9.34
N PRO A 76 3.73 -1.67 -8.70
CA PRO A 76 3.63 -3.06 -9.10
C PRO A 76 2.82 -3.19 -10.41
N GLY A 77 3.43 -3.73 -11.46
CA GLY A 77 2.80 -3.83 -12.78
C GLY A 77 2.46 -2.45 -13.36
N ASN A 78 1.18 -2.20 -13.63
CA ASN A 78 0.69 -0.91 -14.16
C ASN A 78 0.11 0.02 -13.08
N ALA A 79 0.25 -0.32 -11.81
CA ALA A 79 -0.28 0.50 -10.72
C ALA A 79 0.56 1.77 -10.52
N LYS A 80 -0.12 2.86 -10.15
CA LYS A 80 0.48 4.12 -9.76
C LYS A 80 0.04 4.44 -8.33
N ALA A 81 0.93 4.29 -7.38
CA ALA A 81 0.65 4.62 -5.99
C ALA A 81 1.76 5.49 -5.41
N CYS A 82 1.38 6.48 -4.62
CA CYS A 82 2.27 7.45 -3.99
C CYS A 82 2.11 7.38 -2.48
N ILE A 83 3.21 7.23 -1.76
CA ILE A 83 3.27 7.31 -0.29
C ILE A 83 4.08 8.54 0.06
N GLU A 84 3.48 9.46 0.82
CA GLU A 84 4.11 10.72 1.25
C GLU A 84 4.23 10.76 2.77
N ILE A 85 5.43 11.00 3.28
CA ILE A 85 5.71 11.07 4.71
C ILE A 85 5.73 12.54 5.15
N HIS A 86 4.69 12.95 5.85
CA HIS A 86 4.57 14.32 6.32
C HIS A 86 5.20 14.49 7.70
N GLY A 87 6.36 15.16 7.73
CA GLY A 87 7.02 15.54 8.97
C GLY A 87 6.22 16.61 9.74
N TYR A 88 6.06 16.38 11.05
CA TYR A 88 5.60 17.43 11.97
C TYR A 88 6.78 18.31 12.36
N ARG A 89 6.89 19.47 11.76
CA ARG A 89 7.73 20.52 12.35
C ARG A 89 6.99 21.11 13.53
N THR A 90 7.68 21.33 14.65
CA THR A 90 7.19 21.88 15.92
C THR A 90 6.48 23.25 15.77
N HIS A 91 6.40 23.78 14.58
CA HIS A 91 5.69 24.97 14.17
C HIS A 91 4.48 24.65 13.28
N ALA A 92 3.72 23.60 13.61
CA ALA A 92 2.50 23.24 12.85
C ALA A 92 1.43 24.37 12.82
N ARG A 93 1.59 25.42 13.63
CA ARG A 93 0.83 26.67 13.52
C ARG A 93 1.31 27.55 12.35
N ASP A 94 2.50 27.29 11.79
CA ASP A 94 3.17 28.12 10.79
C ASP A 94 3.47 27.34 9.50
N ILE A 95 2.60 26.39 9.10
CA ILE A 95 2.62 25.97 7.72
C ILE A 95 2.26 27.20 6.91
N GLU A 96 3.26 27.80 6.27
CA GLU A 96 3.05 28.93 5.38
C GLU A 96 1.93 28.56 4.39
N ALA A 97 0.93 29.41 4.28
CA ALA A 97 -0.28 29.15 3.48
C ALA A 97 0.05 28.67 2.05
N TRP A 98 1.18 29.12 1.50
CA TRP A 98 1.64 28.68 0.17
C TRP A 98 2.07 27.22 0.14
N ARG A 99 2.68 26.68 1.22
CA ARG A 99 3.07 25.25 1.31
C ARG A 99 1.85 24.36 1.41
N PHE A 100 0.86 24.75 2.20
CA PHE A 100 -0.40 24.02 2.28
C PHE A 100 -1.12 24.02 0.94
N LYS A 101 -1.18 25.19 0.26
CA LYS A 101 -1.73 25.29 -1.09
C LYS A 101 -0.99 24.36 -2.07
N ASP A 102 0.33 24.36 -2.04
CA ASP A 102 1.15 23.54 -2.93
C ASP A 102 0.95 22.04 -2.69
N LEU A 103 0.83 21.62 -1.42
CA LEU A 103 0.50 20.25 -1.04
C LEU A 103 -0.87 19.83 -1.59
N CYS A 104 -1.90 20.65 -1.40
CA CYS A 104 -3.24 20.39 -1.93
C CYS A 104 -3.23 20.29 -3.47
N MET A 105 -2.47 21.14 -4.15
CA MET A 105 -2.33 21.10 -5.60
C MET A 105 -1.60 19.82 -6.06
N LYS A 106 -0.54 19.39 -5.34
CA LYS A 106 0.16 18.13 -5.61
C LYS A 106 -0.80 16.94 -5.48
N GLN A 107 -1.57 16.89 -4.39
CA GLN A 107 -2.55 15.82 -4.15
C GLN A 107 -3.64 15.79 -5.23
N ALA A 108 -4.20 16.95 -5.58
CA ALA A 108 -5.22 17.05 -6.61
C ALA A 108 -4.70 16.56 -7.98
N TYR A 109 -3.49 16.99 -8.35
CA TYR A 109 -2.84 16.55 -9.58
C TYR A 109 -2.64 15.02 -9.58
N LEU A 110 -2.06 14.45 -8.53
CA LEU A 110 -1.80 13.02 -8.43
C LEU A 110 -3.10 12.20 -8.55
N THR A 111 -4.17 12.66 -7.88
CA THR A 111 -5.49 12.02 -7.94
C THR A 111 -6.03 12.03 -9.37
N LEU A 112 -5.93 13.14 -10.09
CA LEU A 112 -6.43 13.27 -11.47
C LEU A 112 -5.55 12.49 -12.47
N ASP A 113 -4.26 12.33 -12.20
CA ASP A 113 -3.33 11.50 -13.00
C ASP A 113 -3.42 9.99 -12.64
N GLY A 114 -4.39 9.61 -11.84
CA GLY A 114 -4.65 8.21 -11.50
C GLY A 114 -3.72 7.60 -10.46
N TRP A 115 -2.98 8.43 -9.71
CA TRP A 115 -2.20 7.97 -8.58
C TRP A 115 -3.10 7.73 -7.38
N MET A 116 -2.95 6.59 -6.74
CA MET A 116 -3.48 6.39 -5.40
C MET A 116 -2.56 7.05 -4.40
N PHE A 117 -3.03 8.09 -3.75
CA PHE A 117 -2.26 8.89 -2.81
C PHE A 117 -2.48 8.39 -1.38
N LEU A 118 -1.39 8.07 -0.67
CA LEU A 118 -1.39 7.66 0.73
C LEU A 118 -0.49 8.60 1.56
N PRO A 119 -1.05 9.59 2.25
CA PRO A 119 -0.30 10.42 3.19
C PRO A 119 -0.09 9.68 4.51
N ILE A 120 1.11 9.74 5.07
CA ILE A 120 1.45 9.19 6.38
C ILE A 120 2.11 10.29 7.21
N ALA A 121 1.55 10.60 8.37
CA ALA A 121 2.20 11.51 9.29
C ALA A 121 3.40 10.81 9.97
N TYR A 122 4.53 11.52 10.07
CA TYR A 122 5.70 10.97 10.76
C TYR A 122 5.40 10.59 12.22
N LEU A 123 4.57 11.38 12.91
CA LEU A 123 4.15 11.05 14.28
C LEU A 123 3.40 9.71 14.34
N SER A 124 2.57 9.39 13.35
CA SER A 124 1.89 8.08 13.32
C SER A 124 2.86 6.92 13.15
N ILE A 125 4.00 7.12 12.45
CA ILE A 125 5.06 6.10 12.35
C ILE A 125 5.65 5.79 13.72
N VAL A 126 5.81 6.82 14.56
CA VAL A 126 6.43 6.70 15.89
C VAL A 126 5.42 6.21 16.94
N ASP A 127 4.24 6.82 16.97
CA ASP A 127 3.26 6.63 18.03
C ASP A 127 2.35 5.41 17.80
N GLU A 128 2.04 5.10 16.53
CA GLU A 128 1.06 4.07 16.15
C GLU A 128 1.58 3.16 15.01
N PRO A 129 2.78 2.53 15.13
CA PRO A 129 3.40 1.77 14.05
C PRO A 129 2.53 0.61 13.56
N GLU A 130 1.79 -0.05 14.41
CA GLU A 130 0.93 -1.17 14.03
C GLU A 130 -0.27 -0.72 13.17
N VAL A 131 -0.84 0.46 13.46
CA VAL A 131 -1.87 1.07 12.62
C VAL A 131 -1.30 1.40 11.24
N CYS A 132 -0.10 1.97 11.18
CA CYS A 132 0.58 2.25 9.92
C CYS A 132 0.86 0.98 9.12
N LYS A 133 1.30 -0.11 9.74
CA LYS A 133 1.49 -1.42 9.06
C LYS A 133 0.18 -1.94 8.47
N GLN A 134 -0.92 -1.85 9.22
CA GLN A 134 -2.25 -2.25 8.72
C GLN A 134 -2.68 -1.40 7.53
N LEU A 135 -2.44 -0.08 7.57
CA LEU A 135 -2.71 0.80 6.42
C LEU A 135 -1.89 0.39 5.19
N ILE A 136 -0.61 0.07 5.35
CA ILE A 136 0.24 -0.39 4.25
C ILE A 136 -0.24 -1.72 3.68
N LEU A 137 -0.58 -2.69 4.51
CA LEU A 137 -1.12 -3.97 4.04
C LEU A 137 -2.44 -3.78 3.27
N SER A 138 -3.32 -2.89 3.77
CA SER A 138 -4.55 -2.50 3.07
C SER A 138 -4.29 -1.85 1.71
N PHE A 139 -3.32 -0.94 1.69
CA PHE A 139 -2.92 -0.20 0.51
C PHE A 139 -2.35 -1.13 -0.56
N ILE A 140 -1.39 -1.98 -0.19
CA ILE A 140 -0.79 -2.97 -1.08
C ILE A 140 -1.84 -3.97 -1.58
N GLY A 141 -2.75 -4.39 -0.72
CA GLY A 141 -3.84 -5.31 -1.06
C GLY A 141 -4.69 -4.84 -2.24
N LYS A 142 -4.73 -3.53 -2.53
CA LYS A 142 -5.43 -2.99 -3.70
C LYS A 142 -4.68 -3.22 -5.01
N PHE A 143 -3.37 -3.40 -4.96
CA PHE A 143 -2.50 -3.55 -6.14
C PHE A 143 -2.02 -4.97 -6.38
N ILE A 144 -2.04 -5.81 -5.35
CA ILE A 144 -1.75 -7.21 -5.54
C ILE A 144 -2.90 -7.80 -6.37
N SER A 145 -2.76 -7.73 -7.69
CA SER A 145 -3.38 -8.71 -8.54
C SER A 145 -2.78 -10.04 -8.12
N ILE A 146 -3.52 -10.84 -7.37
CA ILE A 146 -3.18 -12.23 -7.19
C ILE A 146 -3.06 -12.77 -8.61
N PRO A 147 -1.93 -13.41 -9.00
CA PRO A 147 -1.99 -14.32 -10.13
C PRO A 147 -3.20 -15.19 -9.84
N ALA A 148 -4.20 -15.15 -10.73
CA ALA A 148 -5.37 -16.00 -10.57
C ALA A 148 -4.80 -17.40 -10.33
N LEU A 149 -5.02 -17.97 -9.14
CA LEU A 149 -4.58 -19.32 -8.90
C LEU A 149 -5.24 -20.13 -10.01
N PRO A 150 -4.51 -20.81 -10.91
CA PRO A 150 -5.09 -21.47 -12.08
C PRO A 150 -6.19 -22.46 -11.72
N SER A 151 -6.22 -22.88 -10.45
CA SER A 151 -7.21 -23.80 -9.86
C SER A 151 -8.49 -23.10 -9.37
N LEU A 152 -8.54 -21.76 -9.31
CA LEU A 152 -9.69 -21.01 -8.84
C LEU A 152 -10.43 -20.32 -9.99
N GLY A 153 -11.75 -20.33 -9.93
CA GLY A 153 -12.58 -19.56 -10.84
C GLY A 153 -12.49 -18.05 -10.57
N TRP A 154 -13.07 -17.26 -11.50
CA TRP A 154 -13.11 -15.79 -11.38
C TRP A 154 -13.69 -15.34 -10.03
N ALA A 155 -14.82 -15.88 -9.62
CA ALA A 155 -15.51 -15.45 -8.41
C ALA A 155 -14.73 -15.75 -7.13
N GLU A 156 -14.02 -16.89 -7.08
CA GLU A 156 -13.14 -17.21 -5.95
C GLU A 156 -11.96 -16.22 -5.85
N ASN A 157 -11.35 -15.88 -6.98
CA ASN A 157 -10.28 -14.90 -7.03
C ASN A 157 -10.76 -13.50 -6.60
N GLU A 158 -11.96 -13.08 -7.01
CA GLU A 158 -12.54 -11.80 -6.60
C GLU A 158 -12.88 -11.76 -5.11
N VAL A 159 -13.35 -12.86 -4.50
CA VAL A 159 -13.54 -12.92 -3.04
C VAL A 159 -12.21 -12.76 -2.30
N LEU A 160 -11.14 -13.38 -2.77
CA LEU A 160 -9.82 -13.22 -2.16
C LEU A 160 -9.31 -11.79 -2.31
N ARG A 161 -9.57 -11.13 -3.45
CA ARG A 161 -9.25 -9.71 -3.65
C ARG A 161 -10.03 -8.82 -2.68
N PHE A 162 -11.33 -9.06 -2.53
CA PHE A 162 -12.18 -8.36 -1.58
C PHE A 162 -11.68 -8.54 -0.14
N ALA A 163 -11.39 -9.79 0.26
CA ALA A 163 -10.91 -10.11 1.61
C ALA A 163 -9.58 -9.40 1.95
N ARG A 164 -8.67 -9.28 0.98
CA ARG A 164 -7.41 -8.54 1.15
C ARG A 164 -7.61 -7.03 1.23
N GLY A 165 -8.55 -6.49 0.47
CA GLY A 165 -8.85 -5.06 0.49
C GLY A 165 -9.57 -4.58 1.74
N ILE A 166 -10.29 -5.47 2.45
CA ILE A 166 -11.12 -5.07 3.60
C ILE A 166 -10.39 -5.21 4.95
N LEU A 167 -9.39 -6.10 5.05
CA LEU A 167 -8.51 -6.37 6.21
C LEU A 167 -9.22 -6.55 7.56
N ARG A 168 -10.47 -6.90 7.55
CA ARG A 168 -11.29 -7.27 8.71
C ARG A 168 -12.10 -8.50 8.38
N PRO A 169 -12.65 -9.19 9.37
CA PRO A 169 -13.66 -10.20 9.10
C PRO A 169 -14.83 -9.61 8.31
N PHE A 170 -15.37 -10.38 7.38
CA PHE A 170 -16.50 -10.02 6.53
C PHE A 170 -17.51 -11.16 6.49
N ASN A 171 -18.75 -10.82 6.18
CA ASN A 171 -19.84 -11.79 6.13
C ASN A 171 -20.24 -12.17 4.69
N CYS A 172 -21.16 -13.14 4.58
CA CYS A 172 -21.63 -13.63 3.29
C CYS A 172 -22.40 -12.56 2.48
N GLU A 173 -23.08 -11.64 3.15
CA GLU A 173 -23.85 -10.57 2.49
C GLU A 173 -22.92 -9.54 1.85
N GLU A 174 -21.85 -9.18 2.54
CA GLU A 174 -20.83 -8.28 2.01
C GLU A 174 -20.15 -8.85 0.78
N ALA A 175 -19.78 -10.14 0.81
CA ALA A 175 -19.23 -10.84 -0.35
C ALA A 175 -20.21 -10.94 -1.51
N ALA A 176 -21.48 -11.22 -1.21
CA ALA A 176 -22.55 -11.29 -2.20
C ALA A 176 -22.79 -9.95 -2.90
N LEU A 177 -22.80 -8.86 -2.12
CA LEU A 177 -22.96 -7.50 -2.62
C LEU A 177 -21.77 -7.10 -3.51
N TYR A 178 -20.55 -7.37 -3.06
CA TYR A 178 -19.34 -7.09 -3.82
C TYR A 178 -19.29 -7.81 -5.17
N LEU A 179 -19.67 -9.09 -5.18
CA LEU A 179 -19.67 -9.92 -6.39
C LEU A 179 -20.93 -9.74 -7.27
N GLN A 180 -21.93 -8.99 -6.79
CA GLN A 180 -23.26 -8.91 -7.41
C GLN A 180 -23.92 -10.28 -7.62
N LEU A 181 -23.75 -11.18 -6.63
CA LEU A 181 -24.28 -12.53 -6.61
C LEU A 181 -25.34 -12.71 -5.51
N SER A 182 -26.11 -13.80 -5.61
CA SER A 182 -27.01 -14.17 -4.52
C SER A 182 -26.21 -14.66 -3.30
N ASN A 183 -26.78 -14.50 -2.09
CA ASN A 183 -26.18 -15.04 -0.84
C ASN A 183 -25.90 -16.55 -0.91
N ARG A 184 -26.71 -17.30 -1.65
CA ARG A 184 -26.51 -18.75 -1.86
C ARG A 184 -25.23 -19.03 -2.66
N GLN A 185 -25.00 -18.25 -3.73
CA GLN A 185 -23.80 -18.39 -4.57
C GLN A 185 -22.55 -17.93 -3.81
N ALA A 186 -22.61 -16.76 -3.16
CA ALA A 186 -21.50 -16.26 -2.34
C ALA A 186 -21.10 -17.26 -1.25
N ARG A 187 -22.08 -17.84 -0.54
CA ARG A 187 -21.82 -18.84 0.50
C ARG A 187 -21.13 -20.10 -0.04
N ARG A 188 -21.50 -20.56 -1.24
CA ARG A 188 -20.84 -21.70 -1.89
C ARG A 188 -19.37 -21.41 -2.18
N ILE A 189 -19.08 -20.20 -2.66
CA ILE A 189 -17.73 -19.74 -2.96
C ILE A 189 -16.90 -19.64 -1.67
N LEU A 190 -17.43 -18.99 -0.64
CA LEU A 190 -16.78 -18.84 0.66
C LEU A 190 -16.45 -20.18 1.29
N ASN A 191 -17.38 -21.12 1.30
CA ASN A 191 -17.13 -22.45 1.83
C ASN A 191 -16.04 -23.21 1.05
N LYS A 192 -15.99 -23.06 -0.28
CA LYS A 192 -14.93 -23.64 -1.11
C LYS A 192 -13.57 -23.03 -0.78
N LEU A 193 -13.51 -21.73 -0.55
CA LEU A 193 -12.26 -21.06 -0.16
C LEU A 193 -11.80 -21.46 1.25
N VAL A 194 -12.75 -21.69 2.18
CA VAL A 194 -12.42 -22.23 3.51
C VAL A 194 -11.90 -23.66 3.41
N SER A 195 -12.54 -24.53 2.59
CA SER A 195 -12.07 -25.91 2.41
C SER A 195 -10.68 -25.97 1.74
N ASN A 196 -10.33 -24.97 0.93
CA ASN A 196 -9.01 -24.83 0.31
C ASN A 196 -8.00 -24.09 1.22
N GLN A 197 -8.35 -23.79 2.47
CA GLN A 197 -7.50 -23.08 3.43
C GLN A 197 -7.04 -21.69 2.97
N LEU A 198 -7.77 -21.06 2.06
CA LEU A 198 -7.51 -19.70 1.58
C LEU A 198 -8.26 -18.63 2.40
N LEU A 199 -9.38 -19.04 3.00
CA LEU A 199 -10.10 -18.28 4.02
C LEU A 199 -10.23 -19.12 5.28
N MET A 200 -10.36 -18.44 6.42
CA MET A 200 -10.73 -19.07 7.68
C MET A 200 -12.05 -18.47 8.21
N ALA A 201 -12.84 -19.30 8.88
CA ALA A 201 -14.02 -18.84 9.58
C ALA A 201 -13.64 -18.34 10.98
N VAL A 202 -14.04 -17.11 11.33
CA VAL A 202 -13.69 -16.48 12.62
C VAL A 202 -14.33 -17.21 13.81
N ASN A 203 -15.48 -17.87 13.61
CA ASN A 203 -16.24 -18.60 14.63
C ASN A 203 -16.52 -20.03 14.15
N ALA A 204 -15.50 -20.87 14.10
CA ALA A 204 -15.58 -22.24 13.58
C ALA A 204 -16.49 -23.18 14.39
N ASP A 205 -16.77 -22.87 15.68
CA ASP A 205 -17.58 -23.69 16.58
C ASP A 205 -19.08 -23.66 16.28
N LYS A 206 -19.53 -22.83 15.35
CA LYS A 206 -20.95 -22.72 14.99
C LYS A 206 -21.28 -23.58 13.75
N LYS A 207 -22.44 -24.24 13.76
CA LYS A 207 -22.99 -25.02 12.62
C LYS A 207 -23.01 -24.27 11.28
N ARG A 208 -22.91 -22.93 11.28
CA ARG A 208 -22.80 -22.07 10.09
C ARG A 208 -21.76 -21.01 10.33
N TYR A 209 -20.78 -20.93 9.46
CA TYR A 209 -19.81 -19.82 9.43
C TYR A 209 -20.56 -18.50 9.15
N ARG A 210 -20.33 -17.51 9.98
CA ARG A 210 -20.95 -16.18 9.84
C ARG A 210 -19.98 -15.15 9.31
N GLU A 211 -18.73 -15.24 9.69
CA GLU A 211 -17.67 -14.31 9.35
C GLU A 211 -16.45 -15.06 8.84
N PHE A 212 -15.77 -14.46 7.88
CA PHE A 212 -14.63 -15.00 7.17
C PHE A 212 -13.51 -13.99 7.16
N GLN A 213 -12.27 -14.46 7.17
CA GLN A 213 -11.08 -13.66 6.95
C GLN A 213 -10.04 -14.47 6.18
N LEU A 214 -8.99 -13.79 5.68
CA LEU A 214 -7.87 -14.49 5.03
C LEU A 214 -7.23 -15.49 6.00
N ALA A 215 -6.88 -16.65 5.48
CA ALA A 215 -5.99 -17.57 6.18
C ALA A 215 -4.55 -16.99 6.14
N HIS A 216 -3.86 -17.04 7.28
CA HIS A 216 -2.47 -16.59 7.41
C HIS A 216 -1.50 -17.59 6.82
#